data_ebf36860b77c4b2f1f08530b3246db10
#
_entry.id   ebf36860b77c4b2f1f08530b3246db10
#
_cell.length_a   1.000
_cell.length_b   1.000
_cell.length_c   1.000
_cell.angle_alpha   90.00
_cell.angle_beta   90.00
_cell.angle_gamma   90.00
#
_symmetry.space_group_name_H-M   'P 1'
#
loop_
_entity.id
_entity.type
_entity.pdbx_description
1 polymer ?
#
loop_
_entity_poly.entity_id
_entity_poly.type
_entity_poly.pdbx_seq_one_letter_code
_entity_poly.pdbx_strand_id
1 'polypeptide(L)'
;MIFKEGSSLSNLRRFLLHTTPVIGSQCLAKSGTKTLNPLWNPLETDTVEYFSLSDLWNAYDEWSAYGAGVPLTINNEEALIQYYVPSLSALQIFTSSSQLRCLREEADSRESFSDMYNESDTSSSEGGMSDFEGLFPIDSRLGYLYFQHIESCAPYGRVPLMNKVTSLAQSYPGLMSLRSVDLSPASWMAVAWFGPT
;
A
#
# COMPACT_ATOMS: atom_id res chain seq x y z
N MET A 1 26.11 -32.95 28.46
CA MET A 1 24.83 -32.24 28.56
C MET A 1 24.56 -31.67 27.17
N ILE A 2 23.74 -32.37 26.35
CA ILE A 2 23.48 -31.99 24.98
C ILE A 2 22.24 -31.10 25.02
N PHE A 3 22.43 -29.82 24.75
CA PHE A 3 21.31 -28.90 24.57
C PHE A 3 20.57 -29.29 23.27
N LYS A 4 19.40 -29.88 23.41
CA LYS A 4 18.44 -30.05 22.33
C LYS A 4 17.88 -28.68 21.95
N GLU A 5 18.51 -27.98 21.02
CA GLU A 5 17.97 -26.82 20.34
C GLU A 5 16.92 -27.28 19.32
N GLY A 6 15.75 -27.54 19.79
CA GLY A 6 14.56 -27.84 19.00
C GLY A 6 13.37 -27.10 19.59
N SER A 7 13.50 -25.76 19.76
CA SER A 7 12.32 -24.97 20.12
C SER A 7 11.40 -24.93 18.89
N SER A 8 10.36 -25.77 18.91
CA SER A 8 9.28 -25.70 17.94
C SER A 8 8.77 -24.28 17.88
N LEU A 9 8.78 -23.68 16.66
CA LEU A 9 8.24 -22.35 16.44
C LEU A 9 6.76 -22.32 16.86
N SER A 10 6.37 -21.28 17.62
CA SER A 10 4.95 -21.07 17.95
C SER A 10 4.12 -20.84 16.69
N ASN A 11 2.83 -21.16 16.72
CA ASN A 11 1.93 -20.92 15.59
C ASN A 11 1.87 -19.46 15.18
N LEU A 12 1.93 -18.52 16.14
CA LEU A 12 2.04 -17.08 15.84
C LEU A 12 3.30 -16.76 15.03
N ARG A 13 4.44 -17.31 15.42
CA ARG A 13 5.70 -17.05 14.69
C ARG A 13 5.68 -17.66 13.29
N ARG A 14 5.07 -18.84 13.14
CA ARG A 14 4.84 -19.45 11.81
C ARG A 14 3.94 -18.58 10.96
N PHE A 15 2.82 -18.11 11.53
CA PHE A 15 1.91 -17.20 10.85
C PHE A 15 2.66 -15.95 10.36
N LEU A 16 3.39 -15.24 11.21
CA LEU A 16 4.14 -14.05 10.84
C LEU A 16 5.19 -14.34 9.74
N LEU A 17 5.90 -15.46 9.81
CA LEU A 17 6.87 -15.85 8.79
C LEU A 17 6.25 -16.07 7.41
N HIS A 18 5.02 -16.61 7.35
CA HIS A 18 4.36 -16.95 6.08
C HIS A 18 3.43 -15.83 5.56
N THR A 19 3.20 -14.78 6.35
CA THR A 19 2.32 -13.65 6.00
C THR A 19 3.05 -12.30 5.95
N THR A 20 4.36 -12.28 6.19
CA THR A 20 5.18 -11.08 6.04
C THR A 20 5.73 -11.03 4.62
N PRO A 21 5.38 -10.02 3.81
CA PRO A 21 5.86 -9.92 2.44
C PRO A 21 7.36 -9.64 2.41
N VAL A 22 8.04 -10.24 1.44
CA VAL A 22 9.44 -9.95 1.12
C VAL A 22 9.45 -9.12 -0.16
N ILE A 23 9.95 -7.89 -0.06
CA ILE A 23 9.98 -6.94 -1.17
C ILE A 23 11.43 -6.69 -1.53
N GLY A 24 11.76 -6.82 -2.83
CA GLY A 24 13.07 -6.44 -3.35
C GLY A 24 13.28 -4.94 -3.28
N SER A 25 14.46 -4.49 -2.81
CA SER A 25 14.84 -3.08 -2.83
C SER A 25 15.66 -2.76 -4.08
N GLN A 26 15.51 -1.52 -4.56
CA GLN A 26 16.31 -0.90 -5.61
C GLN A 26 17.13 0.22 -4.97
N CYS A 27 18.29 0.54 -5.57
CA CYS A 27 19.14 1.65 -5.10
C CYS A 27 19.02 2.85 -6.02
N LEU A 28 18.83 4.02 -5.43
CA LEU A 28 18.80 5.30 -6.13
C LEU A 28 20.01 6.13 -5.72
N ALA A 29 20.81 6.56 -6.71
CA ALA A 29 21.93 7.46 -6.44
C ALA A 29 21.41 8.86 -6.06
N LYS A 30 22.00 9.49 -5.05
CA LYS A 30 21.61 10.83 -4.57
C LYS A 30 21.68 11.93 -5.62
N SER A 31 22.59 11.83 -6.58
CA SER A 31 22.68 12.79 -7.68
C SER A 31 21.40 12.88 -8.52
N GLY A 32 20.55 11.83 -8.49
CA GLY A 32 19.23 11.80 -9.14
C GLY A 32 18.06 12.18 -8.22
N THR A 33 18.30 12.49 -6.94
CA THR A 33 17.26 12.61 -5.92
C THR A 33 16.89 14.03 -5.51
N LYS A 34 16.94 14.99 -6.44
CA LYS A 34 16.55 16.40 -6.16
C LYS A 34 15.12 16.56 -5.59
N THR A 35 14.32 15.52 -5.69
CA THR A 35 12.92 15.51 -5.24
C THR A 35 12.70 14.87 -3.87
N LEU A 36 13.72 14.23 -3.28
CA LEU A 36 13.54 13.62 -1.95
C LEU A 36 13.38 14.67 -0.87
N ASN A 37 12.40 14.48 -0.02
CA ASN A 37 12.23 15.35 1.14
C ASN A 37 13.36 15.11 2.15
N PRO A 38 14.25 16.09 2.40
CA PRO A 38 15.39 15.92 3.30
C PRO A 38 14.99 15.65 4.76
N LEU A 39 13.76 15.99 5.15
CA LEU A 39 13.24 15.71 6.50
C LEU A 39 13.01 14.21 6.73
N TRP A 40 12.69 13.47 5.67
CA TRP A 40 12.38 12.03 5.73
C TRP A 40 13.54 11.14 5.28
N ASN A 41 14.41 11.70 4.46
CA ASN A 41 15.57 11.00 3.91
C ASN A 41 16.85 11.77 4.24
N PRO A 42 17.34 11.70 5.49
CA PRO A 42 18.57 12.37 5.87
C PRO A 42 19.76 11.85 5.07
N LEU A 43 20.60 12.78 4.64
CA LEU A 43 21.62 12.57 3.61
C LEU A 43 22.93 11.95 4.15
N GLU A 44 22.90 10.86 4.88
CA GLU A 44 24.11 10.24 5.45
C GLU A 44 24.81 9.23 4.53
N THR A 45 24.10 8.69 3.52
CA THR A 45 24.63 7.69 2.59
C THR A 45 24.61 8.19 1.14
N ASP A 46 25.45 7.65 0.23
CA ASP A 46 25.51 8.03 -1.19
C ASP A 46 24.37 7.42 -2.03
N THR A 47 23.67 6.45 -1.50
CA THR A 47 22.54 5.78 -2.12
C THR A 47 21.39 5.66 -1.15
N VAL A 48 20.18 5.64 -1.68
CA VAL A 48 18.95 5.38 -0.90
C VAL A 48 18.26 4.15 -1.49
N GLU A 49 17.96 3.18 -0.63
CA GLU A 49 17.17 2.00 -1.02
C GLU A 49 15.69 2.37 -1.06
N TYR A 50 15.00 1.88 -2.07
CA TYR A 50 13.57 2.06 -2.23
C TYR A 50 12.91 0.87 -2.91
N PHE A 51 11.60 0.78 -2.79
CA PHE A 51 10.71 -0.07 -3.59
C PHE A 51 9.53 0.78 -4.09
N SER A 52 8.87 0.35 -5.15
CA SER A 52 7.62 0.96 -5.60
C SER A 52 6.44 0.35 -4.82
N LEU A 53 5.32 1.10 -4.70
CA LEU A 53 4.11 0.52 -4.13
C LEU A 53 3.59 -0.66 -4.97
N SER A 54 3.82 -0.66 -6.29
CA SER A 54 3.51 -1.84 -7.12
C SER A 54 4.30 -3.08 -6.70
N ASP A 55 5.58 -2.95 -6.30
CA ASP A 55 6.37 -4.08 -5.80
C ASP A 55 5.78 -4.61 -4.47
N LEU A 56 5.31 -3.71 -3.62
CA LEU A 56 4.61 -4.08 -2.38
C LEU A 56 3.33 -4.86 -2.69
N TRP A 57 2.51 -4.38 -3.62
CA TRP A 57 1.26 -5.05 -3.97
C TRP A 57 1.52 -6.41 -4.63
N ASN A 58 2.49 -6.51 -5.52
CA ASN A 58 2.87 -7.76 -6.17
C ASN A 58 3.28 -8.83 -5.15
N ALA A 59 3.88 -8.45 -4.02
CA ALA A 59 4.19 -9.38 -2.94
C ALA A 59 2.94 -9.98 -2.25
N TYR A 60 1.76 -9.40 -2.45
CA TYR A 60 0.47 -9.92 -1.97
C TYR A 60 -0.36 -10.61 -3.06
N ASP A 61 0.05 -10.58 -4.32
CA ASP A 61 -0.76 -11.03 -5.45
C ASP A 61 -1.11 -12.53 -5.35
N GLU A 62 -0.11 -13.37 -5.16
CA GLU A 62 -0.29 -14.80 -5.02
C GLU A 62 -1.16 -15.15 -3.79
N TRP A 63 -0.92 -14.47 -2.66
CA TRP A 63 -1.73 -14.67 -1.46
C TRP A 63 -3.17 -14.16 -1.60
N SER A 64 -3.38 -13.12 -2.41
CA SER A 64 -4.72 -12.63 -2.73
C SER A 64 -5.52 -13.62 -3.57
N ALA A 65 -4.85 -14.37 -4.44
CA ALA A 65 -5.46 -15.36 -5.31
C ALA A 65 -5.67 -16.72 -4.64
N TYR A 66 -4.68 -17.19 -3.86
CA TYR A 66 -4.63 -18.58 -3.37
C TYR A 66 -4.58 -18.70 -1.84
N GLY A 67 -4.34 -17.60 -1.14
CA GLY A 67 -4.08 -17.57 0.29
C GLY A 67 -2.64 -17.95 0.64
N ALA A 68 -2.16 -17.45 1.78
CA ALA A 68 -0.89 -17.84 2.38
C ALA A 68 -1.06 -19.12 3.19
N GLY A 69 -0.35 -20.18 2.82
CA GLY A 69 -0.38 -21.46 3.54
C GLY A 69 0.51 -21.39 4.79
N VAL A 70 -0.10 -21.47 5.96
CA VAL A 70 0.59 -21.44 7.26
C VAL A 70 0.55 -22.81 7.91
N PRO A 71 1.70 -23.46 8.16
CA PRO A 71 1.74 -24.74 8.88
C PRO A 71 1.50 -24.48 10.37
N LEU A 72 0.36 -24.93 10.87
CA LEU A 72 0.00 -24.88 12.28
C LEU A 72 0.25 -26.23 12.96
N THR A 73 0.70 -26.21 14.19
CA THR A 73 0.81 -27.42 15.02
C THR A 73 -0.37 -27.48 15.99
N ILE A 74 -1.10 -28.59 15.95
CA ILE A 74 -2.19 -28.90 16.85
C ILE A 74 -1.71 -30.01 17.80
N ASN A 75 -1.88 -29.82 19.11
CA ASN A 75 -1.54 -30.79 20.15
C ASN A 75 -0.11 -31.35 20.10
N ASN A 76 0.87 -30.56 19.61
CA ASN A 76 2.28 -30.90 19.48
C ASN A 76 2.65 -32.05 18.52
N GLU A 77 1.72 -32.63 17.79
CA GLU A 77 2.00 -33.83 16.98
C GLU A 77 1.57 -33.69 15.52
N GLU A 78 0.50 -32.98 15.22
CA GLU A 78 -0.01 -32.86 13.85
C GLU A 78 0.23 -31.45 13.27
N ALA A 79 0.81 -31.40 12.08
CA ALA A 79 0.92 -30.17 11.30
C ALA A 79 -0.25 -30.08 10.31
N LEU A 80 -1.08 -29.06 10.46
CA LEU A 80 -2.15 -28.70 9.54
C LEU A 80 -1.75 -27.43 8.78
N ILE A 81 -1.96 -27.40 7.47
CA ILE A 81 -1.78 -26.18 6.69
C ILE A 81 -3.11 -25.42 6.67
N GLN A 82 -3.11 -24.24 7.26
CA GLN A 82 -4.23 -23.30 7.22
C GLN A 82 -3.91 -22.22 6.20
N TYR A 83 -4.84 -21.93 5.29
CA TYR A 83 -4.71 -20.86 4.32
C TYR A 83 -5.34 -19.58 4.83
N TYR A 84 -4.69 -18.44 4.56
CA TYR A 84 -5.18 -17.11 4.95
C TYR A 84 -5.13 -16.17 3.75
N VAL A 85 -6.22 -15.49 3.47
CA VAL A 85 -6.32 -14.51 2.39
C VAL A 85 -6.16 -13.10 2.96
N PRO A 86 -5.25 -12.27 2.42
CA PRO A 86 -5.10 -10.89 2.86
C PRO A 86 -6.24 -10.02 2.33
N SER A 87 -6.67 -9.07 3.16
CA SER A 87 -7.62 -8.01 2.80
C SER A 87 -7.11 -6.67 3.32
N LEU A 88 -7.23 -5.62 2.51
CA LEU A 88 -6.85 -4.27 2.91
C LEU A 88 -7.86 -3.74 3.93
N SER A 89 -7.43 -3.56 5.18
CA SER A 89 -8.27 -3.01 6.25
C SER A 89 -8.19 -1.49 6.34
N ALA A 90 -7.00 -0.93 6.15
CA ALA A 90 -6.82 0.50 6.08
C ALA A 90 -5.52 0.83 5.34
N LEU A 91 -5.49 1.99 4.71
CA LEU A 91 -4.31 2.54 4.05
C LEU A 91 -4.35 4.05 4.16
N GLN A 92 -3.24 4.63 4.60
CA GLN A 92 -3.08 6.08 4.65
C GLN A 92 -1.71 6.45 4.08
N ILE A 93 -1.71 7.30 3.06
CA ILE A 93 -0.51 7.71 2.34
C ILE A 93 -0.36 9.20 2.43
N PHE A 94 0.76 9.64 3.01
CA PHE A 94 1.21 11.02 3.02
C PHE A 94 2.44 11.18 2.12
N THR A 95 2.54 12.30 1.42
CA THR A 95 3.65 12.61 0.51
C THR A 95 4.02 14.09 0.58
N SER A 96 5.06 14.50 -0.15
CA SER A 96 5.45 15.92 -0.25
C SER A 96 4.47 16.71 -1.11
N SER A 97 4.44 18.04 -0.93
CA SER A 97 3.60 18.92 -1.75
C SER A 97 3.94 18.87 -3.25
N SER A 98 5.23 18.73 -3.58
CA SER A 98 5.68 18.61 -4.98
C SER A 98 5.18 17.32 -5.62
N GLN A 99 5.27 16.20 -4.91
CA GLN A 99 4.80 14.91 -5.38
C GLN A 99 3.28 14.89 -5.53
N LEU A 100 2.56 15.50 -4.57
CA LEU A 100 1.11 15.58 -4.65
C LEU A 100 0.63 16.36 -5.88
N ARG A 101 1.31 17.45 -6.26
CA ARG A 101 0.99 18.20 -7.49
C ARG A 101 1.22 17.36 -8.74
N CYS A 102 2.35 16.67 -8.83
CA CYS A 102 2.66 15.79 -9.95
C CYS A 102 1.58 14.72 -10.16
N LEU A 103 1.16 14.07 -9.07
CA LEU A 103 0.11 13.04 -9.12
C LEU A 103 -1.26 13.58 -9.54
N ARG A 104 -1.59 14.84 -9.19
CA ARG A 104 -2.83 15.49 -9.63
C ARG A 104 -2.79 15.82 -11.11
N GLU A 105 -1.68 16.38 -11.59
CA GLU A 105 -1.48 16.68 -13.03
C GLU A 105 -1.57 15.42 -13.89
N GLU A 106 -1.05 14.28 -13.41
CA GLU A 106 -1.18 12.98 -14.08
C GLU A 106 -2.64 12.47 -14.11
N ALA A 107 -3.41 12.68 -13.05
CA ALA A 107 -4.81 12.28 -12.97
C ALA A 107 -5.68 13.12 -13.93
N ASP A 108 -5.53 14.45 -13.92
CA ASP A 108 -6.26 15.37 -14.78
C ASP A 108 -5.98 15.10 -16.28
N SER A 109 -4.73 14.76 -16.60
CA SER A 109 -4.34 14.40 -17.97
C SER A 109 -5.04 13.13 -18.47
N ARG A 110 -5.39 12.20 -17.59
CA ARG A 110 -6.09 10.96 -17.96
C ARG A 110 -7.59 11.17 -18.15
N GLU A 111 -8.23 12.02 -17.38
CA GLU A 111 -9.64 12.37 -17.55
C GLU A 111 -9.85 13.07 -18.89
N SER A 112 -8.95 13.94 -19.32
CA SER A 112 -8.99 14.62 -20.62
C SER A 112 -8.94 13.66 -21.83
N PHE A 113 -8.35 12.46 -21.68
CA PHE A 113 -8.34 11.44 -22.75
C PHE A 113 -9.61 10.58 -22.79
N SER A 114 -10.34 10.48 -21.67
CA SER A 114 -11.58 9.70 -21.60
C SER A 114 -12.74 10.39 -22.29
N ASP A 115 -12.79 11.71 -22.33
CA ASP A 115 -13.89 12.49 -22.90
C ASP A 115 -13.90 12.53 -24.43
N MET A 116 -12.87 11.98 -25.08
CA MET A 116 -12.77 12.01 -26.56
C MET A 116 -13.62 10.94 -27.27
N TYR A 117 -14.33 10.07 -26.55
CA TYR A 117 -15.12 8.96 -27.12
C TYR A 117 -16.61 8.94 -26.77
N ASN A 118 -17.13 9.93 -26.03
CA ASN A 118 -18.54 10.04 -25.71
C ASN A 118 -19.06 11.43 -26.03
N GLU A 119 -19.37 11.67 -27.32
CA GLU A 119 -20.30 12.72 -27.72
C GLU A 119 -21.73 12.18 -27.61
N SER A 120 -22.43 12.54 -26.55
CA SER A 120 -23.88 12.80 -26.63
C SER A 120 -24.36 13.57 -25.41
N ASP A 121 -24.77 14.80 -25.70
CA ASP A 121 -25.71 15.69 -25.02
C ASP A 121 -26.21 15.32 -23.61
N THR A 122 -25.94 16.20 -22.61
CA THR A 122 -26.95 17.06 -21.95
C THR A 122 -26.37 17.99 -20.93
N SER A 123 -26.65 19.28 -21.15
CA SER A 123 -26.75 20.47 -20.29
C SER A 123 -26.39 20.40 -18.78
N SER A 124 -25.51 21.35 -18.45
CA SER A 124 -25.53 22.28 -17.29
C SER A 124 -25.83 21.77 -15.88
N SER A 125 -24.80 21.83 -15.04
CA SER A 125 -24.90 22.61 -13.82
C SER A 125 -23.49 23.02 -13.33
N GLU A 126 -23.27 24.33 -13.23
CA GLU A 126 -22.19 24.96 -12.49
C GLU A 126 -22.30 24.53 -11.02
N GLY A 127 -21.25 23.95 -10.48
CA GLY A 127 -21.16 23.53 -9.08
C GLY A 127 -19.71 23.46 -8.63
N GLY A 128 -19.13 24.61 -8.30
CA GLY A 128 -18.21 24.82 -7.22
C GLY A 128 -17.05 23.83 -7.02
N MET A 129 -15.99 23.96 -7.79
CA MET A 129 -14.66 23.43 -7.47
C MET A 129 -13.96 24.39 -6.50
N SER A 130 -14.41 24.43 -5.24
CA SER A 130 -13.91 25.38 -4.25
C SER A 130 -13.70 24.81 -2.84
N ASP A 131 -13.89 23.52 -2.59
CA ASP A 131 -13.86 23.01 -1.20
C ASP A 131 -12.62 22.17 -0.83
N PHE A 132 -11.53 22.22 -1.58
CA PHE A 132 -10.31 21.49 -1.25
C PHE A 132 -9.16 22.40 -0.73
N GLU A 133 -9.40 23.67 -0.50
CA GLU A 133 -8.43 24.60 0.11
C GLU A 133 -8.28 24.45 1.64
N GLY A 134 -8.97 23.50 2.25
CA GLY A 134 -8.91 23.24 3.70
C GLY A 134 -7.88 22.19 4.15
N LEU A 135 -6.98 21.74 3.31
CA LEU A 135 -5.87 20.88 3.75
C LEU A 135 -4.82 21.75 4.47
N PHE A 136 -5.11 22.04 5.73
CA PHE A 136 -4.12 22.63 6.64
C PHE A 136 -2.85 21.78 6.64
N PRO A 137 -1.65 22.39 6.67
CA PRO A 137 -0.42 21.67 6.90
C PRO A 137 -0.50 21.06 8.31
N ILE A 138 -0.93 19.81 8.39
CA ILE A 138 -0.78 19.01 9.59
C ILE A 138 0.72 18.84 9.76
N ASP A 139 1.32 19.56 10.66
CA ASP A 139 2.75 19.59 10.97
C ASP A 139 3.63 19.29 9.73
N SER A 140 4.52 20.18 9.34
CA SER A 140 5.40 20.06 8.16
C SER A 140 6.19 18.73 8.09
N ARG A 141 6.20 17.98 9.20
CA ARG A 141 6.82 16.65 9.34
C ARG A 141 5.96 15.50 8.81
N LEU A 142 4.65 15.63 8.81
CA LEU A 142 3.74 14.55 8.36
C LEU A 142 3.54 14.54 6.84
N GLY A 143 3.73 15.69 6.19
CA GLY A 143 3.44 15.85 4.75
C GLY A 143 1.95 16.08 4.47
N TYR A 144 1.56 15.86 3.22
CA TYR A 144 0.21 16.06 2.72
C TYR A 144 -0.47 14.72 2.47
N LEU A 145 -1.71 14.58 2.91
CA LEU A 145 -2.50 13.38 2.67
C LEU A 145 -2.78 13.25 1.16
N TYR A 146 -2.26 12.18 0.56
CA TYR A 146 -2.56 11.80 -0.82
C TYR A 146 -3.79 10.91 -0.89
N PHE A 147 -3.84 9.88 -0.03
CA PHE A 147 -4.87 8.85 -0.08
C PHE A 147 -5.21 8.33 1.31
N GLN A 148 -6.49 8.06 1.53
CA GLN A 148 -6.97 7.38 2.72
C GLN A 148 -8.08 6.40 2.37
N HIS A 149 -7.98 5.20 2.90
CA HIS A 149 -9.02 4.18 2.85
C HIS A 149 -9.15 3.52 4.22
N ILE A 150 -10.38 3.32 4.65
CA ILE A 150 -10.73 2.53 5.84
C ILE A 150 -11.86 1.59 5.41
N GLU A 151 -11.62 0.28 5.56
CA GLU A 151 -12.59 -0.73 5.17
C GLU A 151 -13.75 -0.79 6.18
N SER A 152 -14.96 -0.57 5.69
CA SER A 152 -16.19 -0.61 6.48
C SER A 152 -16.99 -1.91 6.31
N CYS A 153 -16.64 -2.73 5.31
CA CYS A 153 -17.33 -3.99 5.09
C CYS A 153 -17.07 -5.00 6.20
N ALA A 154 -18.10 -5.77 6.53
CA ALA A 154 -17.96 -6.91 7.43
C ALA A 154 -16.94 -7.93 6.84
N PRO A 155 -16.28 -8.75 7.69
CA PRO A 155 -15.21 -9.66 7.24
C PRO A 155 -15.59 -10.54 6.06
N TYR A 156 -16.80 -11.10 6.05
CA TYR A 156 -17.30 -11.97 4.97
C TYR A 156 -17.63 -11.25 3.66
N GLY A 157 -17.71 -9.93 3.67
CA GLY A 157 -17.93 -9.10 2.45
C GLY A 157 -16.65 -8.48 1.89
N ARG A 158 -15.50 -8.73 2.52
CA ARG A 158 -14.24 -8.13 2.08
C ARG A 158 -13.65 -8.87 0.88
N VAL A 159 -13.16 -8.10 -0.07
CA VAL A 159 -12.45 -8.65 -1.22
C VAL A 159 -10.98 -8.86 -0.92
N PRO A 160 -10.29 -9.76 -1.64
CA PRO A 160 -8.84 -9.93 -1.56
C PRO A 160 -8.10 -8.60 -1.78
N LEU A 161 -6.93 -8.46 -1.15
CA LEU A 161 -6.17 -7.21 -1.13
C LEU A 161 -5.90 -6.66 -2.53
N MET A 162 -5.43 -7.49 -3.46
CA MET A 162 -5.10 -7.05 -4.82
C MET A 162 -6.33 -6.54 -5.58
N ASN A 163 -7.50 -7.15 -5.41
CA ASN A 163 -8.73 -6.69 -6.03
C ASN A 163 -9.10 -5.29 -5.52
N LYS A 164 -8.97 -5.05 -4.21
CA LYS A 164 -9.22 -3.74 -3.62
C LYS A 164 -8.23 -2.70 -4.13
N VAL A 165 -6.93 -2.99 -4.09
CA VAL A 165 -5.88 -2.07 -4.55
C VAL A 165 -6.05 -1.74 -6.03
N THR A 166 -6.32 -2.72 -6.88
CA THR A 166 -6.54 -2.51 -8.32
C THR A 166 -7.73 -1.58 -8.58
N SER A 167 -8.83 -1.78 -7.84
CA SER A 167 -10.00 -0.91 -7.94
C SER A 167 -9.68 0.53 -7.50
N LEU A 168 -8.99 0.71 -6.37
CA LEU A 168 -8.62 2.03 -5.85
C LEU A 168 -7.61 2.74 -6.76
N ALA A 169 -6.70 2.01 -7.39
CA ALA A 169 -5.69 2.55 -8.29
C ALA A 169 -6.26 3.14 -9.58
N GLN A 170 -7.49 2.80 -9.96
CA GLN A 170 -8.19 3.41 -11.10
C GLN A 170 -8.36 4.92 -10.87
N SER A 171 -8.76 5.31 -9.65
CA SER A 171 -8.94 6.72 -9.29
C SER A 171 -7.67 7.35 -8.68
N TYR A 172 -6.77 6.53 -8.13
CA TYR A 172 -5.55 6.97 -7.45
C TYR A 172 -4.32 6.25 -8.02
N PRO A 173 -3.85 6.63 -9.23
CA PRO A 173 -2.75 5.93 -9.90
C PRO A 173 -1.43 5.95 -9.12
N GLY A 174 -1.21 6.92 -8.24
CA GLY A 174 -0.08 6.94 -7.32
C GLY A 174 0.02 5.72 -6.40
N LEU A 175 -1.08 4.98 -6.20
CA LEU A 175 -1.04 3.71 -5.48
C LEU A 175 -0.18 2.66 -6.19
N MET A 176 0.06 2.81 -7.49
CA MET A 176 0.93 1.90 -8.26
C MET A 176 2.30 2.50 -8.55
N SER A 177 2.43 3.82 -8.58
CA SER A 177 3.64 4.50 -9.08
C SER A 177 4.51 5.14 -7.99
N LEU A 178 3.95 5.45 -6.80
CA LEU A 178 4.73 6.01 -5.69
C LEU A 178 5.81 5.04 -5.22
N ARG A 179 6.97 5.61 -4.90
CA ARG A 179 8.10 4.88 -4.31
C ARG A 179 8.09 5.07 -2.80
N SER A 180 8.65 4.12 -2.06
CA SER A 180 8.75 4.21 -0.59
C SER A 180 9.46 5.49 -0.11
N VAL A 181 10.42 6.01 -0.90
CA VAL A 181 11.14 7.27 -0.62
C VAL A 181 10.30 8.53 -0.86
N ASP A 182 9.21 8.43 -1.59
CA ASP A 182 8.27 9.53 -1.84
C ASP A 182 7.23 9.63 -0.71
N LEU A 183 7.16 8.62 0.17
CA LEU A 183 6.20 8.54 1.26
C LEU A 183 6.74 9.19 2.52
N SER A 184 5.86 9.90 3.24
CA SER A 184 6.15 10.31 4.61
C SER A 184 6.18 9.10 5.55
N PRO A 185 7.03 9.10 6.60
CA PRO A 185 7.01 8.09 7.66
C PRO A 185 5.68 7.96 8.40
N ALA A 186 4.78 8.95 8.25
CA ALA A 186 3.42 8.89 8.77
C ALA A 186 2.48 7.98 7.93
N SER A 187 2.93 7.53 6.75
CA SER A 187 2.17 6.60 5.93
C SER A 187 2.16 5.21 6.56
N TRP A 188 1.00 4.55 6.52
CA TRP A 188 0.85 3.22 7.10
C TRP A 188 -0.24 2.41 6.40
N MET A 189 -0.18 1.10 6.58
CA MET A 189 -1.13 0.15 6.04
C MET A 189 -1.51 -0.88 7.10
N ALA A 190 -2.76 -1.29 7.11
CA ALA A 190 -3.25 -2.42 7.90
C ALA A 190 -3.84 -3.49 6.98
N VAL A 191 -3.36 -4.72 7.15
CA VAL A 191 -3.83 -5.91 6.43
C VAL A 191 -4.48 -6.85 7.41
N ALA A 192 -5.72 -7.26 7.14
CA ALA A 192 -6.37 -8.34 7.87
C ALA A 192 -6.21 -9.65 7.09
N TRP A 193 -6.06 -10.74 7.80
CA TRP A 193 -5.91 -12.07 7.25
C TRP A 193 -7.09 -12.92 7.68
N PHE A 194 -7.80 -13.49 6.71
CA PHE A 194 -8.97 -14.32 6.96
C PHE A 194 -8.67 -15.77 6.59
N GLY A 195 -8.94 -16.68 7.51
CA GLY A 195 -8.97 -18.10 7.21
C GLY A 195 -10.18 -18.45 6.32
N PRO A 196 -10.19 -19.62 5.66
CA PRO A 196 -11.35 -20.10 4.95
C PRO A 196 -12.53 -20.22 5.91
N THR A 197 -13.68 -19.75 5.49
CA THR A 197 -14.98 -19.93 6.18
C THR A 197 -15.53 -21.29 5.91
#